data_33c71e0d52c669cfa7b2096e27c5f468
#
_entry.id   33c71e0d52c669cfa7b2096e27c5f468
#
_cell.length_a   1.000
_cell.length_b   1.000
_cell.length_c   1.000
_cell.angle_alpha   90.00
_cell.angle_beta   90.00
_cell.angle_gamma   90.00
#
_symmetry.space_group_name_H-M   'P 1'
#
loop_
_entity.id
_entity.type
_entity.pdbx_description
1 polymer ?
#
loop_
_entity_poly.entity_id
_entity_poly.type
_entity_poly.pdbx_seq_one_letter_code
_entity_poly.pdbx_strand_id
1 'polypeptide(L)'
;MGILNVYIFAIVAMFPLLIIAILIKKNDLTLNNKKHKLLYHVCFLIITQLLLEILTYYFSLLDMRKWYFITYITHDAYFLLDVLIFYKLALISIFDDKNSKVLHIIATIPFAIYVVLLFINHFTPIMFSIDKSYTGVTDTLEIAYVRGSLIWISFFIAGLYGVYFFISQMVRVRKFSRFNAFVLLMIGLLMLIGMAGQILFSIPLMWPCISTCIVLYYLHSCGMKFETDLFTNVDNRNTFERRMIEFEKYKEVWVIVCDVNELKYINDTFGHRKGDELLSVTASLLAKLFSNYGAVSRIGGDEFCILCPTKQTKNQINTLMTKVNMGIKNKIKEVRINHPLSYGFARYCKSDNDKRLIDVFEDADLMMFEMKKKLKKN
;
A
#
# COMPACT_ATOMS: atom_id res chain seq x y z
N MET A 1 -15.51 33.19 -5.20
CA MET A 1 -16.14 31.92 -4.83
C MET A 1 -16.67 32.08 -3.41
N GLY A 2 -17.95 31.86 -3.15
CA GLY A 2 -18.54 32.25 -1.86
C GLY A 2 -18.03 31.39 -0.69
N ILE A 3 -18.03 31.96 0.50
CA ILE A 3 -17.69 31.33 1.79
C ILE A 3 -18.31 29.93 1.94
N LEU A 4 -19.57 29.81 1.51
CA LEU A 4 -20.33 28.55 1.54
C LEU A 4 -19.65 27.41 0.79
N ASN A 5 -18.96 27.68 -0.32
CA ASN A 5 -18.33 26.64 -1.13
C ASN A 5 -17.08 26.04 -0.43
N VAL A 6 -16.31 26.84 0.32
CA VAL A 6 -15.17 26.34 1.10
C VAL A 6 -15.65 25.34 2.17
N TYR A 7 -16.70 25.68 2.88
CA TYR A 7 -17.29 24.79 3.90
C TYR A 7 -17.85 23.51 3.30
N ILE A 8 -18.56 23.61 2.17
CA ILE A 8 -19.10 22.43 1.49
C ILE A 8 -18.00 21.49 1.04
N PHE A 9 -16.93 22.01 0.42
CA PHE A 9 -15.79 21.19 -0.01
C PHE A 9 -15.09 20.50 1.16
N ALA A 10 -14.84 21.21 2.27
CA ALA A 10 -14.23 20.64 3.45
C ALA A 10 -15.11 19.51 4.06
N ILE A 11 -16.41 19.75 4.23
CA ILE A 11 -17.34 18.76 4.79
C ILE A 11 -17.43 17.51 3.89
N VAL A 12 -17.55 17.68 2.58
CA VAL A 12 -17.62 16.57 1.63
C VAL A 12 -16.34 15.74 1.66
N ALA A 13 -15.16 16.38 1.80
CA ALA A 13 -13.88 15.69 1.90
C ALA A 13 -13.69 14.93 3.22
N MET A 14 -14.31 15.37 4.32
CA MET A 14 -14.23 14.69 5.62
C MET A 14 -14.97 13.35 5.67
N PHE A 15 -16.10 13.25 4.99
CA PHE A 15 -16.98 12.08 5.11
C PHE A 15 -16.32 10.76 4.68
N PRO A 16 -15.67 10.64 3.52
CA PRO A 16 -14.95 9.43 3.12
C PRO A 16 -13.80 9.07 4.08
N LEU A 17 -13.10 10.07 4.63
CA LEU A 17 -12.01 9.84 5.58
C LEU A 17 -12.49 9.28 6.91
N LEU A 18 -13.63 9.75 7.42
CA LEU A 18 -14.25 9.20 8.62
C LEU A 18 -14.62 7.73 8.43
N ILE A 19 -15.24 7.38 7.28
CA ILE A 19 -15.58 5.99 6.97
C ILE A 19 -14.31 5.13 6.96
N ILE A 20 -13.25 5.58 6.31
CA ILE A 20 -11.98 4.84 6.23
C ILE A 20 -11.33 4.72 7.61
N ALA A 21 -11.32 5.77 8.42
CA ALA A 21 -10.78 5.71 9.77
C ALA A 21 -11.52 4.66 10.62
N ILE A 22 -12.84 4.57 10.50
CA ILE A 22 -13.65 3.55 11.17
C ILE A 22 -13.31 2.15 10.66
N LEU A 23 -13.19 1.96 9.34
CA LEU A 23 -12.83 0.68 8.73
C LEU A 23 -11.43 0.22 9.13
N ILE A 24 -10.45 1.13 9.15
CA ILE A 24 -9.08 0.83 9.61
C ILE A 24 -9.12 0.38 11.06
N LYS A 25 -9.81 1.12 11.93
CA LYS A 25 -9.93 0.77 13.36
C LYS A 25 -10.59 -0.59 13.57
N LYS A 26 -11.64 -0.91 12.82
CA LYS A 26 -12.32 -2.21 12.89
C LYS A 26 -11.41 -3.36 12.44
N ASN A 27 -10.61 -3.17 11.40
CA ASN A 27 -9.68 -4.17 10.87
C ASN A 27 -8.40 -4.31 11.71
N ASP A 28 -7.99 -3.27 12.45
CA ASP A 28 -6.80 -3.29 13.34
C ASP A 28 -6.99 -4.17 14.57
N LEU A 29 -8.22 -4.50 14.95
CA LEU A 29 -8.51 -5.49 16.00
C LEU A 29 -7.99 -6.90 15.65
N THR A 30 -7.72 -7.15 14.36
CA THR A 30 -7.23 -8.45 13.85
C THR A 30 -5.76 -8.45 13.40
N LEU A 31 -5.15 -7.29 13.17
CA LEU A 31 -3.80 -7.16 12.60
C LEU A 31 -3.02 -6.02 13.28
N ASN A 32 -2.08 -6.36 14.15
CA ASN A 32 -1.15 -5.41 14.81
C ASN A 32 -0.13 -4.81 13.81
N ASN A 33 -0.62 -4.15 12.75
CA ASN A 33 0.20 -3.62 11.68
C ASN A 33 0.47 -2.11 11.89
N LYS A 34 1.73 -1.76 12.14
CA LYS A 34 2.21 -0.37 12.35
C LYS A 34 1.78 0.60 11.23
N LYS A 35 1.70 0.13 9.98
CA LYS A 35 1.25 0.95 8.84
C LYS A 35 -0.22 1.35 8.95
N HIS A 36 -1.09 0.45 9.38
CA HIS A 36 -2.51 0.77 9.56
C HIS A 36 -2.70 1.82 10.64
N LYS A 37 -1.97 1.71 11.75
CA LYS A 37 -1.98 2.75 12.80
C LYS A 37 -1.53 4.09 12.26
N LEU A 38 -0.47 4.11 11.44
CA LEU A 38 0.03 5.34 10.86
C LEU A 38 -0.97 5.95 9.85
N LEU A 39 -1.60 5.13 9.01
CA LEU A 39 -2.64 5.57 8.08
C LEU A 39 -3.88 6.11 8.82
N TYR A 40 -4.27 5.47 9.92
CA TYR A 40 -5.32 5.98 10.81
C TYR A 40 -4.99 7.37 11.35
N HIS A 41 -3.75 7.57 11.85
CA HIS A 41 -3.32 8.88 12.31
C HIS A 41 -3.32 9.92 11.18
N VAL A 42 -2.92 9.55 9.96
CA VAL A 42 -2.97 10.45 8.79
C VAL A 42 -4.42 10.86 8.48
N CYS A 43 -5.37 9.93 8.48
CA CYS A 43 -6.78 10.26 8.28
C CYS A 43 -7.29 11.26 9.35
N PHE A 44 -6.93 11.03 10.63
CA PHE A 44 -7.30 11.94 11.72
C PHE A 44 -6.68 13.32 11.54
N LEU A 45 -5.39 13.40 11.18
CA LEU A 45 -4.71 14.67 10.93
C LEU A 45 -5.35 15.46 9.77
N ILE A 46 -5.75 14.79 8.68
CA ILE A 46 -6.42 15.46 7.55
C ILE A 46 -7.80 15.98 7.95
N ILE A 47 -8.57 15.21 8.74
CA ILE A 47 -9.85 15.70 9.28
C ILE A 47 -9.62 16.95 10.14
N THR A 48 -8.60 16.93 11.00
CA THR A 48 -8.22 18.09 11.82
C THR A 48 -7.79 19.27 10.94
N GLN A 49 -7.04 19.03 9.87
CA GLN A 49 -6.61 20.04 8.91
C GLN A 49 -7.80 20.69 8.21
N LEU A 50 -8.78 19.92 7.75
CA LEU A 50 -10.01 20.44 7.13
C LEU A 50 -10.83 21.31 8.10
N LEU A 51 -10.91 20.90 9.38
CA LEU A 51 -11.54 21.71 10.43
C LEU A 51 -10.79 23.02 10.66
N LEU A 52 -9.45 22.97 10.72
CA LEU A 52 -8.63 24.17 10.84
C LEU A 52 -8.75 25.10 9.64
N GLU A 53 -8.88 24.58 8.41
CA GLU A 53 -9.11 25.39 7.22
C GLU A 53 -10.41 26.19 7.36
N ILE A 54 -11.49 25.57 7.83
CA ILE A 54 -12.75 26.25 8.11
C ILE A 54 -12.56 27.33 9.20
N LEU A 55 -11.88 26.99 10.29
CA LEU A 55 -11.66 27.90 11.42
C LEU A 55 -10.76 29.09 11.05
N THR A 56 -9.65 28.85 10.34
CA THR A 56 -8.74 29.91 9.89
C THR A 56 -9.46 30.88 8.98
N TYR A 57 -10.26 30.38 8.04
CA TYR A 57 -11.05 31.22 7.16
C TYR A 57 -12.08 32.04 7.94
N TYR A 58 -12.85 31.37 8.83
CA TYR A 58 -13.84 32.05 9.67
C TYR A 58 -13.23 33.16 10.50
N PHE A 59 -12.16 32.89 11.25
CA PHE A 59 -11.50 33.88 12.09
C PHE A 59 -10.87 35.01 11.28
N SER A 60 -10.39 34.73 10.07
CA SER A 60 -9.81 35.77 9.18
C SER A 60 -10.82 36.80 8.66
N LEU A 61 -12.11 36.54 8.82
CA LEU A 61 -13.19 37.45 8.46
C LEU A 61 -13.64 38.35 9.63
N LEU A 62 -13.14 38.11 10.84
CA LEU A 62 -13.53 38.83 12.05
C LEU A 62 -12.66 40.09 12.28
N ASP A 63 -13.13 40.96 13.18
CA ASP A 63 -12.35 42.12 13.63
C ASP A 63 -11.05 41.70 14.34
N MET A 64 -9.90 41.96 13.71
CA MET A 64 -8.59 41.53 14.21
C MET A 64 -8.17 42.22 15.51
N ARG A 65 -8.72 43.36 15.89
CA ARG A 65 -8.49 43.99 17.20
C ARG A 65 -8.89 43.09 18.36
N LYS A 66 -9.88 42.20 18.14
CA LYS A 66 -10.39 41.25 19.13
C LYS A 66 -9.87 39.83 18.93
N TRP A 67 -9.74 39.39 17.66
CA TRP A 67 -9.54 37.99 17.31
C TRP A 67 -8.13 37.67 16.82
N TYR A 68 -7.19 38.65 16.77
CA TYR A 68 -5.84 38.46 16.23
C TYR A 68 -5.12 37.22 16.77
N PHE A 69 -5.12 37.04 18.07
CA PHE A 69 -4.36 35.95 18.70
C PHE A 69 -4.91 34.54 18.31
N ILE A 70 -6.22 34.39 18.27
CA ILE A 70 -6.87 33.13 17.86
C ILE A 70 -6.63 32.89 16.38
N THR A 71 -6.79 33.91 15.54
CA THR A 71 -6.52 33.83 14.09
C THR A 71 -5.07 33.44 13.83
N TYR A 72 -4.12 34.00 14.55
CA TYR A 72 -2.70 33.68 14.42
C TYR A 72 -2.42 32.21 14.80
N ILE A 73 -2.91 31.74 15.93
CA ILE A 73 -2.72 30.35 16.39
C ILE A 73 -3.36 29.36 15.42
N THR A 74 -4.55 29.63 14.90
CA THR A 74 -5.20 28.73 13.95
C THR A 74 -4.43 28.60 12.65
N HIS A 75 -3.85 29.68 12.14
CA HIS A 75 -2.98 29.65 10.95
C HIS A 75 -1.66 28.90 11.22
N ASP A 76 -1.06 29.13 12.38
CA ASP A 76 0.19 28.46 12.76
C ASP A 76 -0.02 26.94 12.86
N ALA A 77 -1.11 26.51 13.51
CA ALA A 77 -1.52 25.10 13.58
C ALA A 77 -1.84 24.53 12.19
N TYR A 78 -2.51 25.29 11.33
CA TYR A 78 -2.81 24.91 9.96
C TYR A 78 -1.54 24.60 9.15
N PHE A 79 -0.55 25.52 9.17
CA PHE A 79 0.70 25.34 8.45
C PHE A 79 1.55 24.21 9.03
N LEU A 80 1.55 24.02 10.35
CA LEU A 80 2.26 22.91 10.98
C LEU A 80 1.69 21.55 10.53
N LEU A 81 0.36 21.41 10.54
CA LEU A 81 -0.29 20.17 10.15
C LEU A 81 -0.12 19.87 8.67
N ASP A 82 -0.10 20.88 7.82
CA ASP A 82 0.13 20.73 6.38
C ASP A 82 1.37 19.86 6.09
N VAL A 83 2.52 20.26 6.59
CA VAL A 83 3.78 19.53 6.38
C VAL A 83 3.83 18.22 7.19
N LEU A 84 3.23 18.19 8.38
CA LEU A 84 3.18 16.98 9.22
C LEU A 84 2.45 15.83 8.53
N ILE A 85 1.36 16.10 7.83
CA ILE A 85 0.60 15.09 7.09
C ILE A 85 1.48 14.43 6.03
N PHE A 86 2.16 15.21 5.20
CA PHE A 86 3.05 14.70 4.16
C PHE A 86 4.27 13.97 4.74
N TYR A 87 4.84 14.46 5.84
CA TYR A 87 5.87 13.74 6.58
C TYR A 87 5.39 12.37 7.06
N LYS A 88 4.18 12.27 7.63
CA LYS A 88 3.60 10.99 8.07
C LYS A 88 3.32 10.05 6.89
N LEU A 89 2.90 10.56 5.73
CA LEU A 89 2.76 9.77 4.51
C LEU A 89 4.11 9.20 4.05
N ALA A 90 5.18 9.99 4.07
CA ALA A 90 6.52 9.51 3.77
C ALA A 90 6.96 8.39 4.72
N LEU A 91 6.66 8.49 6.02
CA LEU A 91 6.96 7.45 7.00
C LEU A 91 6.26 6.12 6.70
N ILE A 92 5.04 6.12 6.12
CA ILE A 92 4.36 4.89 5.69
C ILE A 92 5.22 4.10 4.69
N SER A 93 5.94 4.82 3.82
CA SER A 93 6.83 4.22 2.83
C SER A 93 8.15 3.70 3.41
N ILE A 94 8.65 4.34 4.47
CA ILE A 94 9.94 4.00 5.09
C ILE A 94 9.86 2.70 5.89
N PHE A 95 8.71 2.36 6.46
CA PHE A 95 8.56 1.20 7.36
C PHE A 95 8.96 -0.15 6.75
N ASP A 96 8.90 -0.30 5.43
CA ASP A 96 9.23 -1.56 4.75
C ASP A 96 10.67 -1.62 4.25
N ASP A 97 11.46 -0.56 4.46
CA ASP A 97 12.82 -0.50 3.97
C ASP A 97 13.80 -1.12 4.98
N LYS A 98 14.80 -1.86 4.47
CA LYS A 98 15.87 -2.44 5.29
C LYS A 98 16.69 -1.38 6.03
N ASN A 99 16.80 -0.18 5.46
CA ASN A 99 17.52 0.97 6.02
C ASN A 99 16.58 1.95 6.74
N SER A 100 15.47 1.47 7.29
CA SER A 100 14.40 2.31 7.86
C SER A 100 14.90 3.35 8.88
N LYS A 101 15.87 3.02 9.73
CA LYS A 101 16.40 3.96 10.75
C LYS A 101 17.06 5.18 10.14
N VAL A 102 17.92 4.98 9.12
CA VAL A 102 18.63 6.09 8.44
C VAL A 102 17.63 6.94 7.65
N LEU A 103 16.72 6.31 6.95
CA LEU A 103 15.68 7.02 6.19
C LEU A 103 14.74 7.81 7.11
N HIS A 104 14.42 7.31 8.30
CA HIS A 104 13.67 8.05 9.32
C HIS A 104 14.39 9.33 9.74
N ILE A 105 15.70 9.27 10.00
CA ILE A 105 16.49 10.44 10.38
C ILE A 105 16.49 11.45 9.22
N ILE A 106 16.80 11.02 8.00
CA ILE A 106 16.82 11.88 6.80
C ILE A 106 15.45 12.54 6.58
N ALA A 107 14.36 11.80 6.71
CA ALA A 107 13.01 12.34 6.56
C ALA A 107 12.64 13.34 7.68
N THR A 108 13.22 13.22 8.88
CA THR A 108 12.90 14.12 10.00
C THR A 108 13.57 15.49 9.85
N ILE A 109 14.72 15.58 9.16
CA ILE A 109 15.48 16.84 9.04
C ILE A 109 14.68 17.97 8.37
N PRO A 110 14.06 17.81 7.17
CA PRO A 110 13.30 18.90 6.56
C PRO A 110 12.10 19.33 7.41
N PHE A 111 11.44 18.37 8.09
CA PHE A 111 10.34 18.69 9.00
C PHE A 111 10.82 19.52 10.21
N ALA A 112 11.94 19.14 10.82
CA ALA A 112 12.53 19.90 11.94
C ALA A 112 12.92 21.32 11.52
N ILE A 113 13.54 21.49 10.34
CA ILE A 113 13.86 22.82 9.79
C ILE A 113 12.59 23.64 9.62
N TYR A 114 11.53 23.04 9.09
CA TYR A 114 10.25 23.72 8.90
C TYR A 114 9.63 24.19 10.22
N VAL A 115 9.65 23.36 11.26
CA VAL A 115 9.17 23.73 12.60
C VAL A 115 9.94 24.92 13.16
N VAL A 116 11.26 24.96 12.95
CA VAL A 116 12.10 26.11 13.34
C VAL A 116 11.71 27.37 12.58
N LEU A 117 11.43 27.28 11.27
CA LEU A 117 10.98 28.42 10.47
C LEU A 117 9.62 28.95 10.93
N LEU A 118 8.67 28.08 11.28
CA LEU A 118 7.40 28.49 11.88
C LEU A 118 7.61 29.20 13.23
N PHE A 119 8.52 28.70 14.06
CA PHE A 119 8.87 29.38 15.31
C PHE A 119 9.48 30.77 15.09
N ILE A 120 10.38 30.93 14.09
CA ILE A 120 10.95 32.20 13.72
C ILE A 120 9.87 33.16 13.23
N ASN A 121 8.81 32.66 12.59
CA ASN A 121 7.71 33.50 12.09
C ASN A 121 7.00 34.30 13.20
N HIS A 122 7.09 33.88 14.47
CA HIS A 122 6.54 34.64 15.60
C HIS A 122 7.29 35.96 15.85
N PHE A 123 8.56 36.02 15.48
CA PHE A 123 9.42 37.23 15.66
C PHE A 123 9.55 38.03 14.36
N THR A 124 9.63 37.34 13.25
CA THR A 124 9.75 37.92 11.90
C THR A 124 8.77 37.27 10.95
N PRO A 125 7.75 37.94 10.44
CA PRO A 125 6.66 37.35 9.67
C PRO A 125 7.12 37.00 8.25
N ILE A 126 7.98 35.96 8.15
CA ILE A 126 8.57 35.49 6.88
C ILE A 126 7.69 34.48 6.16
N MET A 127 6.90 33.68 6.91
CA MET A 127 6.01 32.67 6.34
C MET A 127 4.62 33.25 6.09
N PHE A 128 4.04 33.90 7.07
CA PHE A 128 2.76 34.59 6.98
C PHE A 128 2.64 35.70 8.03
N SER A 129 1.73 36.64 7.80
CA SER A 129 1.31 37.62 8.79
C SER A 129 -0.21 37.76 8.80
N ILE A 130 -0.71 38.35 9.90
CA ILE A 130 -2.11 38.71 10.04
C ILE A 130 -2.19 40.25 10.17
N ASP A 131 -2.96 40.88 9.31
CA ASP A 131 -3.16 42.32 9.37
C ASP A 131 -4.00 42.74 10.60
N LYS A 132 -3.36 43.35 11.58
CA LYS A 132 -3.98 43.81 12.83
C LYS A 132 -4.98 44.94 12.62
N SER A 133 -4.87 45.68 11.51
CA SER A 133 -5.74 46.78 11.19
C SER A 133 -7.09 46.36 10.59
N TYR A 134 -7.19 45.11 10.16
CA TYR A 134 -8.40 44.56 9.57
C TYR A 134 -9.58 44.56 10.55
N THR A 135 -10.70 45.18 10.18
CA THR A 135 -11.87 45.42 11.06
C THR A 135 -13.07 44.56 10.77
N GLY A 136 -12.96 43.58 9.87
CA GLY A 136 -14.06 42.67 9.50
C GLY A 136 -14.46 42.78 8.03
N VAL A 137 -15.54 42.07 7.68
CA VAL A 137 -16.02 41.98 6.29
C VAL A 137 -16.33 43.33 5.71
N THR A 138 -15.57 43.71 4.69
CA THR A 138 -15.84 44.86 3.80
C THR A 138 -16.52 44.29 2.53
N ASP A 139 -17.06 45.17 1.68
CA ASP A 139 -17.65 44.81 0.38
C ASP A 139 -16.63 44.12 -0.57
N THR A 140 -15.34 44.22 -0.27
CA THR A 140 -14.26 43.46 -0.91
C THR A 140 -13.98 42.19 -0.11
N LEU A 141 -13.83 41.06 -0.80
CA LEU A 141 -13.50 39.73 -0.21
C LEU A 141 -12.06 39.69 0.39
N GLU A 142 -11.66 40.75 1.07
CA GLU A 142 -10.36 40.83 1.74
C GLU A 142 -10.40 40.05 3.05
N ILE A 143 -9.34 39.33 3.36
CA ILE A 143 -9.13 38.60 4.61
C ILE A 143 -7.88 39.14 5.30
N ALA A 144 -7.82 39.06 6.62
CA ALA A 144 -6.69 39.57 7.42
C ALA A 144 -5.36 38.80 7.15
N TYR A 145 -5.39 37.70 6.47
CA TYR A 145 -4.20 36.86 6.19
C TYR A 145 -3.38 37.42 5.03
N VAL A 146 -2.07 37.55 5.26
CA VAL A 146 -1.08 38.01 4.26
C VAL A 146 0.02 36.96 4.10
N ARG A 147 0.28 36.55 2.86
CA ARG A 147 1.36 35.61 2.54
C ARG A 147 2.72 36.22 2.73
N GLY A 148 3.62 35.55 3.47
CA GLY A 148 5.01 35.91 3.59
C GLY A 148 5.87 35.42 2.43
N SER A 149 7.09 35.94 2.32
CA SER A 149 8.03 35.65 1.22
C SER A 149 8.48 34.17 1.19
N LEU A 150 8.55 33.50 2.35
CA LEU A 150 9.04 32.14 2.49
C LEU A 150 7.92 31.09 2.58
N ILE A 151 6.65 31.45 2.35
CA ILE A 151 5.53 30.50 2.38
C ILE A 151 5.73 29.31 1.43
N TRP A 152 6.42 29.52 0.33
CA TRP A 152 6.69 28.49 -0.67
C TRP A 152 7.53 27.33 -0.15
N ILE A 153 8.26 27.51 0.97
CA ILE A 153 9.04 26.44 1.62
C ILE A 153 8.11 25.34 2.14
N SER A 154 6.93 25.69 2.66
CA SER A 154 5.94 24.69 3.10
C SER A 154 5.51 23.79 1.94
N PHE A 155 5.15 24.39 0.81
CA PHE A 155 4.76 23.64 -0.40
C PHE A 155 5.90 22.79 -0.96
N PHE A 156 7.13 23.32 -0.93
CA PHE A 156 8.32 22.60 -1.39
C PHE A 156 8.60 21.36 -0.52
N ILE A 157 8.61 21.50 0.80
CA ILE A 157 8.86 20.40 1.73
C ILE A 157 7.73 19.35 1.66
N ALA A 158 6.47 19.80 1.65
CA ALA A 158 5.32 18.90 1.47
C ALA A 158 5.40 18.15 0.13
N GLY A 159 5.77 18.86 -0.94
CA GLY A 159 5.98 18.26 -2.27
C GLY A 159 7.08 17.20 -2.29
N LEU A 160 8.23 17.44 -1.64
CA LEU A 160 9.32 16.46 -1.50
C LEU A 160 8.83 15.16 -0.84
N TYR A 161 8.08 15.26 0.26
CA TYR A 161 7.50 14.08 0.92
C TYR A 161 6.46 13.38 0.06
N GLY A 162 5.60 14.13 -0.62
CA GLY A 162 4.59 13.59 -1.53
C GLY A 162 5.21 12.83 -2.70
N VAL A 163 6.24 13.41 -3.33
CA VAL A 163 7.00 12.77 -4.43
C VAL A 163 7.73 11.52 -3.93
N TYR A 164 8.37 11.59 -2.76
CA TYR A 164 9.02 10.42 -2.16
C TYR A 164 8.02 9.29 -1.90
N PHE A 165 6.87 9.61 -1.28
CA PHE A 165 5.79 8.64 -1.06
C PHE A 165 5.36 8.00 -2.38
N PHE A 166 5.06 8.82 -3.40
CA PHE A 166 4.61 8.35 -4.71
C PHE A 166 5.63 7.45 -5.40
N ILE A 167 6.90 7.87 -5.50
CA ILE A 167 7.97 7.09 -6.12
C ILE A 167 8.16 5.76 -5.40
N SER A 168 8.16 5.77 -4.07
CA SER A 168 8.32 4.55 -3.27
C SER A 168 7.20 3.54 -3.52
N GLN A 169 5.95 4.02 -3.68
CA GLN A 169 4.83 3.14 -4.05
C GLN A 169 4.98 2.61 -5.49
N MET A 170 5.38 3.44 -6.45
CA MET A 170 5.61 3.03 -7.85
C MET A 170 6.70 1.96 -7.97
N VAL A 171 7.81 2.09 -7.23
CA VAL A 171 8.89 1.10 -7.23
C VAL A 171 8.42 -0.25 -6.68
N ARG A 172 7.56 -0.24 -5.67
CA ARG A 172 6.97 -1.46 -5.09
C ARG A 172 6.01 -2.15 -6.06
N VAL A 173 5.21 -1.35 -6.78
CA VAL A 173 4.20 -1.85 -7.73
C VAL A 173 4.82 -2.42 -9.01
N ARG A 174 6.07 -2.12 -9.35
CA ARG A 174 6.76 -2.75 -10.50
C ARG A 174 6.78 -4.29 -10.43
N LYS A 175 6.56 -4.89 -9.26
CA LYS A 175 6.40 -6.34 -9.06
C LYS A 175 4.94 -6.83 -9.23
N PHE A 176 3.96 -5.94 -9.46
CA PHE A 176 2.52 -6.23 -9.47
C PHE A 176 1.86 -5.80 -10.80
N SER A 177 0.58 -6.11 -10.93
CA SER A 177 -0.18 -5.97 -12.18
C SER A 177 -0.22 -4.52 -12.74
N ARG A 178 -0.49 -4.40 -14.06
CA ARG A 178 -0.69 -3.11 -14.75
C ARG A 178 -1.80 -2.27 -14.10
N PHE A 179 -2.81 -2.91 -13.52
CA PHE A 179 -3.92 -2.24 -12.84
C PHE A 179 -3.43 -1.45 -11.61
N ASN A 180 -2.54 -2.01 -10.80
CA ASN A 180 -1.99 -1.34 -9.63
C ASN A 180 -1.15 -0.11 -10.00
N ALA A 181 -0.40 -0.18 -11.10
CA ALA A 181 0.33 0.97 -11.64
C ALA A 181 -0.61 2.09 -12.10
N PHE A 182 -1.73 1.74 -12.74
CA PHE A 182 -2.74 2.69 -13.19
C PHE A 182 -3.39 3.44 -12.00
N VAL A 183 -3.77 2.73 -10.93
CA VAL A 183 -4.36 3.36 -9.74
C VAL A 183 -3.40 4.37 -9.11
N LEU A 184 -2.11 4.02 -8.98
CA LEU A 184 -1.10 4.93 -8.44
C LEU A 184 -0.88 6.15 -9.34
N LEU A 185 -0.90 5.97 -10.66
CA LEU A 185 -0.81 7.08 -11.61
C LEU A 185 -2.00 8.04 -11.45
N MET A 186 -3.21 7.51 -11.28
CA MET A 186 -4.41 8.32 -11.02
C MET A 186 -4.31 9.10 -9.72
N ILE A 187 -3.76 8.51 -8.64
CA ILE A 187 -3.50 9.19 -7.38
C ILE A 187 -2.53 10.36 -7.60
N GLY A 188 -1.42 10.15 -8.32
CA GLY A 188 -0.45 11.22 -8.63
C GLY A 188 -1.05 12.36 -9.45
N LEU A 189 -1.86 12.03 -10.47
CA LEU A 189 -2.55 13.02 -11.29
C LEU A 189 -3.55 13.85 -10.47
N LEU A 190 -4.29 13.23 -9.57
CA LEU A 190 -5.25 13.90 -8.70
C LEU A 190 -4.57 14.88 -7.73
N MET A 191 -3.40 14.51 -7.19
CA MET A 191 -2.59 15.41 -6.36
C MET A 191 -2.11 16.63 -7.16
N LEU A 192 -1.66 16.45 -8.41
CA LEU A 192 -1.25 17.53 -9.28
C LEU A 192 -2.41 18.50 -9.61
N ILE A 193 -3.60 17.94 -9.88
CA ILE A 193 -4.81 18.75 -10.12
C ILE A 193 -5.17 19.58 -8.88
N GLY A 194 -5.13 18.98 -7.68
CA GLY A 194 -5.41 19.69 -6.43
C GLY A 194 -4.44 20.84 -6.20
N MET A 195 -3.15 20.61 -6.42
CA MET A 195 -2.10 21.63 -6.28
C MET A 195 -2.25 22.75 -7.32
N ALA A 196 -2.49 22.41 -8.58
CA ALA A 196 -2.71 23.38 -9.65
C ALA A 196 -3.94 24.25 -9.39
N GLY A 197 -5.06 23.63 -8.96
CA GLY A 197 -6.27 24.37 -8.58
C GLY A 197 -6.03 25.37 -7.45
N GLN A 198 -5.28 24.96 -6.43
CA GLN A 198 -4.94 25.82 -5.30
C GLN A 198 -4.01 26.99 -5.70
N ILE A 199 -3.01 26.74 -6.54
CA ILE A 199 -1.97 27.75 -6.90
C ILE A 199 -2.49 28.70 -7.98
N LEU A 200 -3.08 28.14 -9.07
CA LEU A 200 -3.43 28.92 -10.26
C LEU A 200 -4.78 29.64 -10.12
N PHE A 201 -5.74 28.99 -9.46
CA PHE A 201 -7.12 29.46 -9.41
C PHE A 201 -7.56 29.88 -8.01
N SER A 202 -6.72 29.75 -6.99
CA SER A 202 -7.05 30.00 -5.58
C SER A 202 -8.31 29.23 -5.12
N ILE A 203 -8.56 28.05 -5.74
CA ILE A 203 -9.68 27.18 -5.38
C ILE A 203 -9.17 26.17 -4.34
N PRO A 204 -9.83 25.99 -3.19
CA PRO A 204 -9.39 25.09 -2.12
C PRO A 204 -9.62 23.60 -2.47
N LEU A 205 -8.99 23.12 -3.55
CA LEU A 205 -9.12 21.73 -4.05
C LEU A 205 -8.08 20.78 -3.49
N MET A 206 -7.02 21.27 -2.88
CA MET A 206 -5.87 20.44 -2.45
C MET A 206 -6.30 19.38 -1.45
N TRP A 207 -7.02 19.73 -0.39
CA TRP A 207 -7.45 18.81 0.65
C TRP A 207 -8.50 17.79 0.21
N PRO A 208 -9.55 18.15 -0.55
CA PRO A 208 -10.44 17.17 -1.18
C PRO A 208 -9.72 16.15 -2.07
N CYS A 209 -8.73 16.61 -2.85
CA CYS A 209 -7.92 15.72 -3.68
C CYS A 209 -7.07 14.77 -2.83
N ILE A 210 -6.38 15.26 -1.79
CA ILE A 210 -5.60 14.43 -0.86
C ILE A 210 -6.50 13.42 -0.15
N SER A 211 -7.69 13.83 0.31
CA SER A 211 -8.68 12.96 0.91
C SER A 211 -9.03 11.79 -0.02
N THR A 212 -9.36 12.11 -1.27
CA THR A 212 -9.68 11.10 -2.30
C THR A 212 -8.48 10.19 -2.59
N CYS A 213 -7.26 10.72 -2.64
CA CYS A 213 -6.03 9.94 -2.80
C CYS A 213 -5.84 8.92 -1.66
N ILE A 214 -6.13 9.29 -0.43
CA ILE A 214 -6.02 8.38 0.72
C ILE A 214 -7.08 7.29 0.67
N VAL A 215 -8.30 7.63 0.25
CA VAL A 215 -9.36 6.64 0.01
C VAL A 215 -8.91 5.62 -1.03
N LEU A 216 -8.44 6.08 -2.19
CA LEU A 216 -7.95 5.22 -3.27
C LEU A 216 -6.75 4.36 -2.83
N TYR A 217 -5.80 4.96 -2.11
CA TYR A 217 -4.66 4.24 -1.56
C TYR A 217 -5.08 3.15 -0.56
N TYR A 218 -6.04 3.44 0.32
CA TYR A 218 -6.56 2.46 1.26
C TYR A 218 -7.27 1.31 0.55
N LEU A 219 -8.17 1.60 -0.38
CA LEU A 219 -8.87 0.58 -1.18
C LEU A 219 -7.89 -0.28 -1.98
N HIS A 220 -6.90 0.35 -2.60
CA HIS A 220 -5.81 -0.36 -3.29
C HIS A 220 -5.03 -1.26 -2.35
N SER A 221 -4.66 -0.78 -1.16
CA SER A 221 -3.92 -1.55 -0.15
C SER A 221 -4.75 -2.71 0.41
N CYS A 222 -6.06 -2.54 0.55
CA CYS A 222 -6.98 -3.62 0.89
C CYS A 222 -7.08 -4.64 -0.26
N GLY A 223 -7.23 -4.19 -1.50
CA GLY A 223 -7.25 -5.05 -2.68
C GLY A 223 -6.03 -5.95 -2.78
N MET A 224 -4.82 -5.42 -2.53
CA MET A 224 -3.59 -6.21 -2.50
C MET A 224 -3.58 -7.29 -1.40
N LYS A 225 -4.21 -7.06 -0.25
CA LYS A 225 -4.35 -8.08 0.81
C LYS A 225 -5.28 -9.22 0.41
N PHE A 226 -6.25 -8.96 -0.48
CA PHE A 226 -7.12 -10.00 -1.04
C PHE A 226 -6.46 -10.78 -2.18
N GLU A 227 -5.26 -10.44 -2.61
CA GLU A 227 -4.52 -11.13 -3.67
C GLU A 227 -3.62 -12.25 -3.14
N THR A 228 -3.22 -12.18 -1.88
CA THR A 228 -2.33 -13.15 -1.25
C THR A 228 -3.05 -14.00 -0.21
N ASP A 229 -2.58 -15.22 -0.02
CA ASP A 229 -2.94 -16.04 1.13
C ASP A 229 -2.34 -15.44 2.40
N LEU A 230 -3.18 -15.13 3.38
CA LEU A 230 -2.81 -14.39 4.60
C LEU A 230 -1.77 -15.13 5.45
N PHE A 231 -1.71 -16.45 5.30
CA PHE A 231 -0.85 -17.30 6.11
C PHE A 231 0.52 -17.53 5.45
N THR A 232 0.54 -17.78 4.14
CA THR A 232 1.75 -18.16 3.41
C THR A 232 2.37 -17.02 2.61
N ASN A 233 1.68 -15.87 2.44
CA ASN A 233 2.10 -14.69 1.65
C ASN A 233 2.41 -14.98 0.17
N VAL A 234 2.00 -16.13 -0.37
CA VAL A 234 1.94 -16.38 -1.82
C VAL A 234 0.56 -16.00 -2.36
N ASP A 235 0.38 -15.99 -3.68
CA ASP A 235 -0.92 -15.69 -4.27
C ASP A 235 -2.00 -16.65 -3.73
N ASN A 236 -3.20 -16.16 -3.48
CA ASN A 236 -4.33 -16.99 -3.09
C ASN A 236 -5.05 -17.58 -4.32
N ARG A 237 -6.06 -18.43 -4.08
CA ARG A 237 -6.86 -19.07 -5.12
C ARG A 237 -7.49 -18.09 -6.11
N ASN A 238 -8.05 -16.97 -5.63
CA ASN A 238 -8.66 -15.96 -6.51
C ASN A 238 -7.64 -15.33 -7.45
N THR A 239 -6.44 -15.06 -6.95
CA THR A 239 -5.34 -14.52 -7.75
C THR A 239 -4.82 -15.54 -8.74
N PHE A 240 -4.75 -16.82 -8.35
CA PHE A 240 -4.41 -17.92 -9.26
C PHE A 240 -5.39 -18.00 -10.44
N GLU A 241 -6.70 -18.03 -10.19
CA GLU A 241 -7.73 -18.07 -11.24
C GLU A 241 -7.61 -16.90 -12.22
N ARG A 242 -7.37 -15.69 -11.71
CA ARG A 242 -7.13 -14.51 -12.55
C ARG A 242 -5.84 -14.63 -13.37
N ARG A 243 -4.76 -15.16 -12.78
CA ARG A 243 -3.49 -15.40 -13.50
C ARG A 243 -3.60 -16.48 -14.55
N MET A 244 -4.44 -17.49 -14.36
CA MET A 244 -4.72 -18.49 -15.38
C MET A 244 -5.25 -17.82 -16.67
N ILE A 245 -6.21 -16.91 -16.56
CA ILE A 245 -6.76 -16.15 -17.69
C ILE A 245 -5.68 -15.22 -18.30
N GLU A 246 -4.88 -14.58 -17.46
CA GLU A 246 -3.81 -13.68 -17.93
C GLU A 246 -2.72 -14.42 -18.68
N PHE A 247 -2.34 -15.61 -18.20
CA PHE A 247 -1.21 -16.37 -18.72
C PHE A 247 -1.53 -17.14 -20.00
N GLU A 248 -2.77 -17.36 -20.36
CA GLU A 248 -3.17 -17.85 -21.69
C GLU A 248 -2.70 -16.94 -22.86
N LYS A 249 -2.33 -15.70 -22.55
CA LYS A 249 -1.77 -14.78 -23.55
C LYS A 249 -0.32 -15.08 -23.91
N TYR A 250 0.40 -15.80 -23.04
CA TYR A 250 1.81 -16.16 -23.28
C TYR A 250 1.91 -17.30 -24.29
N LYS A 251 3.03 -17.33 -25.03
CA LYS A 251 3.30 -18.40 -26.01
C LYS A 251 3.43 -19.76 -25.37
N GLU A 252 4.04 -19.81 -24.19
CA GLU A 252 4.31 -21.03 -23.44
C GLU A 252 4.18 -20.75 -21.95
N VAL A 253 3.56 -21.69 -21.23
CA VAL A 253 3.46 -21.65 -19.76
C VAL A 253 3.64 -23.05 -19.21
N TRP A 254 4.52 -23.24 -18.25
CA TRP A 254 4.54 -24.44 -17.43
C TRP A 254 3.60 -24.28 -16.25
N VAL A 255 2.75 -25.26 -16.06
CA VAL A 255 1.87 -25.37 -14.91
C VAL A 255 2.44 -26.48 -14.02
N ILE A 256 2.70 -26.16 -12.75
CA ILE A 256 3.23 -27.11 -11.77
C ILE A 256 2.26 -27.13 -10.59
N VAL A 257 1.66 -28.27 -10.32
CA VAL A 257 0.76 -28.49 -9.18
C VAL A 257 1.51 -29.28 -8.11
N CYS A 258 1.38 -28.87 -6.86
CA CYS A 258 2.08 -29.47 -5.72
C CYS A 258 1.10 -29.69 -4.57
N ASP A 259 1.32 -30.77 -3.82
CA ASP A 259 0.56 -31.12 -2.61
C ASP A 259 1.55 -31.44 -1.48
N VAL A 260 1.29 -30.91 -0.30
CA VAL A 260 2.11 -31.15 0.90
C VAL A 260 1.72 -32.46 1.52
N ASN A 261 2.63 -33.43 1.47
CA ASN A 261 2.39 -34.76 2.00
C ASN A 261 2.35 -34.79 3.53
N GLU A 262 1.56 -35.70 4.07
CA GLU A 262 1.51 -36.01 5.52
C GLU A 262 1.08 -34.85 6.43
N LEU A 263 0.52 -33.75 5.87
CA LEU A 263 0.12 -32.59 6.67
C LEU A 263 -0.86 -32.97 7.80
N LYS A 264 -1.84 -33.85 7.54
CA LYS A 264 -2.77 -34.34 8.55
C LYS A 264 -2.04 -35.09 9.66
N TYR A 265 -1.15 -36.02 9.30
CA TYR A 265 -0.37 -36.80 10.29
C TYR A 265 0.48 -35.87 11.16
N ILE A 266 1.08 -34.83 10.57
CA ILE A 266 1.89 -33.85 11.30
C ILE A 266 1.01 -33.03 12.25
N ASN A 267 -0.16 -32.59 11.79
CA ASN A 267 -1.12 -31.88 12.65
C ASN A 267 -1.57 -32.73 13.84
N ASP A 268 -1.89 -34.00 13.58
CA ASP A 268 -2.41 -34.90 14.61
C ASP A 268 -1.31 -35.33 15.61
N THR A 269 -0.04 -35.42 15.17
CA THR A 269 1.09 -35.91 16.00
C THR A 269 1.84 -34.77 16.69
N PHE A 270 2.07 -33.64 16.00
CA PHE A 270 2.91 -32.54 16.47
C PHE A 270 2.14 -31.23 16.70
N GLY A 271 0.83 -31.27 16.47
CA GLY A 271 -0.08 -30.13 16.61
C GLY A 271 -0.13 -29.20 15.37
N HIS A 272 -1.23 -28.46 15.25
CA HIS A 272 -1.50 -27.56 14.11
C HIS A 272 -0.39 -26.53 13.87
N ARG A 273 0.27 -26.04 14.93
CA ARG A 273 1.39 -25.09 14.81
C ARG A 273 2.54 -25.65 13.96
N LYS A 274 2.79 -26.97 14.03
CA LYS A 274 3.85 -27.61 13.26
C LYS A 274 3.46 -27.82 11.79
N GLY A 275 2.21 -28.16 11.53
CA GLY A 275 1.65 -28.18 10.17
C GLY A 275 1.67 -26.80 9.51
N ASP A 276 1.35 -25.78 10.28
CA ASP A 276 1.42 -24.39 9.85
C ASP A 276 2.86 -23.99 9.48
N GLU A 277 3.85 -24.36 10.30
CA GLU A 277 5.26 -24.15 10.01
C GLU A 277 5.67 -24.85 8.68
N LEU A 278 5.22 -26.09 8.45
CA LEU A 278 5.47 -26.82 7.21
C LEU A 278 4.92 -26.09 5.99
N LEU A 279 3.67 -25.62 6.06
CA LEU A 279 3.03 -24.87 4.97
C LEU A 279 3.78 -23.55 4.70
N SER A 280 4.14 -22.81 5.74
CA SER A 280 4.87 -21.53 5.62
C SER A 280 6.27 -21.72 5.03
N VAL A 281 7.01 -22.74 5.48
CA VAL A 281 8.32 -23.09 4.94
C VAL A 281 8.21 -23.50 3.47
N THR A 282 7.21 -24.32 3.12
CA THR A 282 6.96 -24.74 1.74
C THR A 282 6.70 -23.56 0.82
N ALA A 283 5.77 -22.70 1.19
CA ALA A 283 5.45 -21.48 0.44
C ALA A 283 6.67 -20.57 0.25
N SER A 284 7.44 -20.34 1.32
CA SER A 284 8.65 -19.51 1.29
C SER A 284 9.71 -20.06 0.33
N LEU A 285 9.91 -21.38 0.31
CA LEU A 285 10.88 -22.04 -0.59
C LEU A 285 10.40 -22.01 -2.04
N LEU A 286 9.12 -22.30 -2.29
CA LEU A 286 8.53 -22.19 -3.63
C LEU A 286 8.66 -20.75 -4.15
N ALA A 287 8.23 -19.74 -3.36
CA ALA A 287 8.32 -18.35 -3.73
C ALA A 287 9.78 -17.92 -4.02
N LYS A 288 10.74 -18.35 -3.18
CA LYS A 288 12.17 -18.01 -3.36
C LYS A 288 12.75 -18.62 -4.63
N LEU A 289 12.51 -19.91 -4.88
CA LEU A 289 13.13 -20.64 -5.98
C LEU A 289 12.46 -20.34 -7.34
N PHE A 290 11.17 -20.00 -7.34
CA PHE A 290 10.43 -19.67 -8.56
C PHE A 290 10.26 -18.14 -8.79
N SER A 291 10.82 -17.27 -7.95
CA SER A 291 10.67 -15.80 -8.03
C SER A 291 11.01 -15.19 -9.40
N ASN A 292 11.98 -15.78 -10.10
CA ASN A 292 12.43 -15.30 -11.41
C ASN A 292 11.73 -16.00 -12.58
N TYR A 293 10.91 -17.01 -12.30
CA TYR A 293 10.34 -17.89 -13.33
C TYR A 293 8.82 -17.75 -13.45
N GLY A 294 8.13 -17.43 -12.36
CA GLY A 294 6.69 -17.39 -12.40
C GLY A 294 6.02 -16.99 -11.08
N ALA A 295 4.72 -17.21 -11.03
CA ALA A 295 3.86 -16.91 -9.90
C ALA A 295 3.57 -18.17 -9.10
N VAL A 296 3.68 -18.10 -7.78
CA VAL A 296 3.35 -19.18 -6.84
C VAL A 296 2.06 -18.83 -6.12
N SER A 297 1.11 -19.77 -6.12
CA SER A 297 -0.21 -19.61 -5.51
C SER A 297 -0.52 -20.78 -4.57
N ARG A 298 -1.24 -20.50 -3.48
CA ARG A 298 -1.89 -21.53 -2.65
C ARG A 298 -3.34 -21.64 -3.07
N ILE A 299 -3.72 -22.79 -3.61
CA ILE A 299 -5.03 -23.04 -4.23
C ILE A 299 -5.97 -23.87 -3.35
N GLY A 300 -5.42 -24.56 -2.34
CA GLY A 300 -6.14 -25.37 -1.37
C GLY A 300 -5.47 -25.35 0.00
N GLY A 301 -5.88 -26.19 0.90
CA GLY A 301 -5.33 -26.31 2.26
C GLY A 301 -3.84 -26.66 2.26
N ASP A 302 -3.46 -27.67 1.51
CA ASP A 302 -2.11 -28.24 1.33
C ASP A 302 -1.62 -28.14 -0.13
N GLU A 303 -2.40 -27.53 -1.02
CA GLU A 303 -2.16 -27.49 -2.46
C GLU A 303 -1.58 -26.15 -2.90
N PHE A 304 -0.52 -26.21 -3.69
CA PHE A 304 0.12 -25.06 -4.33
C PHE A 304 0.17 -25.25 -5.84
N CYS A 305 0.09 -24.13 -6.58
CA CYS A 305 0.31 -24.11 -8.01
C CYS A 305 1.32 -23.04 -8.40
N ILE A 306 2.19 -23.37 -9.38
CA ILE A 306 3.17 -22.45 -9.94
C ILE A 306 2.89 -22.30 -11.44
N LEU A 307 2.73 -21.06 -11.91
CA LEU A 307 2.60 -20.72 -13.31
C LEU A 307 3.90 -20.06 -13.81
N CYS A 308 4.61 -20.74 -14.72
CA CYS A 308 5.91 -20.27 -15.24
C CYS A 308 5.80 -19.90 -16.72
N PRO A 309 5.65 -18.61 -17.10
CA PRO A 309 5.56 -18.17 -18.48
C PRO A 309 6.94 -18.04 -19.16
N THR A 310 7.93 -18.78 -18.70
CA THR A 310 9.31 -18.73 -19.17
C THR A 310 9.73 -20.05 -19.80
N LYS A 311 10.70 -19.98 -20.73
CA LYS A 311 11.27 -21.18 -21.39
C LYS A 311 12.10 -22.00 -20.41
N GLN A 312 11.45 -22.92 -19.70
CA GLN A 312 12.10 -23.89 -18.83
C GLN A 312 12.06 -25.28 -19.46
N THR A 313 13.05 -26.10 -19.16
CA THR A 313 13.06 -27.51 -19.50
C THR A 313 12.46 -28.35 -18.38
N LYS A 314 11.96 -29.56 -18.70
CA LYS A 314 11.50 -30.52 -17.68
C LYS A 314 12.57 -30.77 -16.61
N ASN A 315 13.83 -30.87 -16.99
CA ASN A 315 14.95 -31.12 -16.08
C ASN A 315 15.19 -29.95 -15.12
N GLN A 316 15.05 -28.72 -15.60
CA GLN A 316 15.14 -27.53 -14.73
C GLN A 316 14.02 -27.48 -13.69
N ILE A 317 12.77 -27.77 -14.09
CA ILE A 317 11.64 -27.84 -13.16
C ILE A 317 11.87 -28.95 -12.11
N ASN A 318 12.28 -30.16 -12.53
CA ASN A 318 12.58 -31.24 -11.60
C ASN A 318 13.72 -30.86 -10.64
N THR A 319 14.78 -30.19 -11.11
CA THR A 319 15.86 -29.72 -10.27
C THR A 319 15.38 -28.71 -9.22
N LEU A 320 14.51 -27.76 -9.61
CA LEU A 320 13.93 -26.78 -8.69
C LEU A 320 13.05 -27.46 -7.63
N MET A 321 12.19 -28.39 -8.05
CA MET A 321 11.31 -29.12 -7.12
C MET A 321 12.10 -30.04 -6.16
N THR A 322 13.20 -30.66 -6.64
CA THR A 322 14.11 -31.40 -5.78
C THR A 322 14.75 -30.50 -4.73
N LYS A 323 15.22 -29.29 -5.12
CA LYS A 323 15.74 -28.30 -4.17
C LYS A 323 14.69 -27.85 -3.15
N VAL A 324 13.43 -27.69 -3.55
CA VAL A 324 12.31 -27.39 -2.62
C VAL A 324 12.18 -28.53 -1.59
N ASN A 325 12.05 -29.78 -2.05
CA ASN A 325 11.92 -30.93 -1.16
C ASN A 325 13.10 -31.06 -0.18
N MET A 326 14.34 -30.88 -0.66
CA MET A 326 15.54 -30.87 0.20
C MET A 326 15.50 -29.70 1.20
N GLY A 327 15.10 -28.53 0.75
CA GLY A 327 15.00 -27.33 1.59
C GLY A 327 13.97 -27.51 2.73
N ILE A 328 12.82 -28.14 2.46
CA ILE A 328 11.82 -28.45 3.48
C ILE A 328 12.39 -29.42 4.51
N LYS A 329 13.00 -30.53 4.08
CA LYS A 329 13.66 -31.51 4.98
C LYS A 329 14.71 -30.86 5.90
N ASN A 330 15.50 -29.96 5.34
CA ASN A 330 16.58 -29.27 6.10
C ASN A 330 16.05 -28.28 7.13
N LYS A 331 14.89 -27.64 6.86
CA LYS A 331 14.30 -26.66 7.76
C LYS A 331 13.42 -27.27 8.84
N ILE A 332 12.75 -28.41 8.53
CA ILE A 332 11.84 -29.11 9.45
C ILE A 332 12.50 -30.44 9.88
N LYS A 333 13.60 -30.34 10.63
CA LYS A 333 14.40 -31.51 11.04
C LYS A 333 13.70 -32.39 12.08
N GLU A 334 12.76 -31.84 12.85
CA GLU A 334 12.07 -32.54 13.92
C GLU A 334 11.06 -33.58 13.42
N VAL A 335 10.61 -33.42 12.16
CA VAL A 335 9.66 -34.32 11.52
C VAL A 335 10.35 -35.03 10.37
N ARG A 336 10.46 -36.36 10.47
CA ARG A 336 11.05 -37.18 9.40
C ARG A 336 10.03 -37.36 8.27
N ILE A 337 10.05 -36.47 7.26
CA ILE A 337 9.22 -36.60 6.06
C ILE A 337 10.12 -37.06 4.90
N ASN A 338 9.87 -38.25 4.37
CA ASN A 338 10.67 -38.77 3.25
C ASN A 338 10.45 -37.98 1.95
N HIS A 339 9.23 -37.59 1.68
CA HIS A 339 8.83 -36.83 0.49
C HIS A 339 7.87 -35.71 0.90
N PRO A 340 8.37 -34.51 1.26
CA PRO A 340 7.52 -33.42 1.72
C PRO A 340 6.48 -32.94 0.72
N LEU A 341 6.81 -32.98 -0.58
CA LEU A 341 5.88 -32.59 -1.66
C LEU A 341 5.74 -33.70 -2.71
N SER A 342 4.50 -33.96 -3.10
CA SER A 342 4.14 -34.57 -4.38
C SER A 342 3.94 -33.45 -5.40
N TYR A 343 4.35 -33.64 -6.65
CA TYR A 343 4.17 -32.64 -7.70
C TYR A 343 3.97 -33.28 -9.09
N GLY A 344 3.24 -32.56 -9.92
CA GLY A 344 3.11 -32.83 -11.33
C GLY A 344 3.27 -31.55 -12.13
N PHE A 345 3.64 -31.64 -13.40
CA PHE A 345 3.78 -30.48 -14.24
C PHE A 345 3.45 -30.80 -15.70
N ALA A 346 2.80 -29.86 -16.36
CA ALA A 346 2.45 -29.92 -17.79
C ALA A 346 2.77 -28.61 -18.48
N ARG A 347 2.89 -28.63 -19.79
CA ARG A 347 3.28 -27.47 -20.61
C ARG A 347 2.11 -27.05 -21.49
N TYR A 348 1.73 -25.78 -21.36
CA TYR A 348 0.84 -25.09 -22.26
C TYR A 348 1.66 -24.48 -23.42
N CYS A 349 1.20 -24.70 -24.66
CA CYS A 349 1.71 -24.02 -25.84
C CYS A 349 0.52 -23.41 -26.60
N LYS A 350 0.59 -22.10 -26.83
CA LYS A 350 -0.46 -21.36 -27.55
C LYS A 350 -0.63 -21.78 -29.02
N SER A 351 0.38 -22.46 -29.58
CA SER A 351 0.30 -23.05 -30.93
C SER A 351 -0.53 -24.33 -30.99
N ASP A 352 -0.76 -24.97 -29.84
CA ASP A 352 -1.68 -26.13 -29.72
C ASP A 352 -3.11 -25.59 -29.58
N ASN A 353 -3.78 -25.38 -30.71
CA ASN A 353 -5.10 -24.74 -30.77
C ASN A 353 -6.22 -25.46 -29.99
N ASP A 354 -5.97 -26.68 -29.52
CA ASP A 354 -6.99 -27.53 -28.88
C ASP A 354 -6.96 -27.52 -27.34
N LYS A 355 -5.90 -26.97 -26.69
CA LYS A 355 -5.77 -26.98 -25.23
C LYS A 355 -5.81 -25.56 -24.62
N ARG A 356 -6.70 -25.35 -23.67
CA ARG A 356 -6.70 -24.16 -22.81
C ARG A 356 -5.73 -24.37 -21.64
N LEU A 357 -5.32 -23.30 -20.96
CA LEU A 357 -4.41 -23.40 -19.81
C LEU A 357 -5.04 -24.21 -18.66
N ILE A 358 -6.37 -24.22 -18.53
CA ILE A 358 -7.07 -25.01 -17.52
C ILE A 358 -6.94 -26.52 -17.80
N ASP A 359 -6.97 -26.95 -19.04
CA ASP A 359 -6.83 -28.36 -19.41
C ASP A 359 -5.40 -28.85 -19.09
N VAL A 360 -4.41 -27.97 -19.23
CA VAL A 360 -3.01 -28.23 -18.84
C VAL A 360 -2.83 -28.27 -17.31
N PHE A 361 -3.61 -27.47 -16.57
CA PHE A 361 -3.65 -27.57 -15.10
C PHE A 361 -4.18 -28.93 -14.65
N GLU A 362 -5.24 -29.43 -15.27
CA GLU A 362 -5.79 -30.77 -14.99
C GLU A 362 -4.77 -31.87 -15.30
N ASP A 363 -4.04 -31.79 -16.43
CA ASP A 363 -2.96 -32.73 -16.76
C ASP A 363 -1.85 -32.73 -15.66
N ALA A 364 -1.45 -31.54 -15.19
CA ALA A 364 -0.45 -31.42 -14.14
C ALA A 364 -0.94 -31.98 -12.79
N ASP A 365 -2.20 -31.78 -12.45
CA ASP A 365 -2.84 -32.31 -11.24
C ASP A 365 -2.90 -33.84 -11.28
N LEU A 366 -3.29 -34.45 -12.40
CA LEU A 366 -3.27 -35.88 -12.60
C LEU A 366 -1.87 -36.46 -12.39
N MET A 367 -0.83 -35.84 -12.92
CA MET A 367 0.57 -36.28 -12.71
C MET A 367 0.99 -36.16 -11.24
N MET A 368 0.59 -35.10 -10.53
CA MET A 368 0.83 -34.94 -9.10
C MET A 368 0.16 -36.10 -8.30
N PHE A 369 -1.09 -36.37 -8.61
CA PHE A 369 -1.83 -37.45 -7.97
C PHE A 369 -1.23 -38.85 -8.20
N GLU A 370 -0.73 -39.12 -9.43
CA GLU A 370 0.00 -40.37 -9.71
C GLU A 370 1.29 -40.48 -8.90
N MET A 371 2.06 -39.38 -8.78
CA MET A 371 3.24 -39.33 -7.92
C MET A 371 2.86 -39.61 -6.47
N LYS A 372 1.81 -38.97 -5.94
CA LYS A 372 1.32 -39.17 -4.58
C LYS A 372 0.93 -40.64 -4.30
N LYS A 373 0.28 -41.28 -5.28
CA LYS A 373 -0.05 -42.73 -5.17
C LYS A 373 1.19 -43.62 -5.13
N LYS A 374 2.22 -43.34 -5.95
CA LYS A 374 3.46 -44.11 -5.97
C LYS A 374 4.22 -43.99 -4.64
N LEU A 375 4.26 -42.79 -4.06
CA LEU A 375 4.92 -42.52 -2.79
C LEU A 375 4.23 -43.18 -1.57
N LYS A 376 2.90 -43.40 -1.64
CA LYS A 376 2.16 -44.09 -0.58
C LYS A 376 2.29 -45.62 -0.64
N LYS A 377 2.76 -46.18 -1.78
CA LYS A 377 2.93 -47.65 -1.95
C LYS A 377 4.34 -48.10 -1.54
N ASN A 378 5.29 -47.21 -1.43
CA ASN A 378 6.64 -47.44 -0.96
C ASN A 378 6.83 -46.96 0.49
#